data_e189e9b6294904c59eac9c7f4e5a3198
#
_entry.id   e189e9b6294904c59eac9c7f4e5a3198
#
_cell.length_a   1.000
_cell.length_b   1.000
_cell.length_c   1.000
_cell.angle_alpha   90.00
_cell.angle_beta   90.00
_cell.angle_gamma   90.00
#
_symmetry.space_group_name_H-M   'P 1'
#
loop_
_entity.id
_entity.type
_entity.pdbx_description
1 polymer ?
#
loop_
_entity_poly.entity_id
_entity_poly.type
_entity_poly.pdbx_seq_one_letter_code
_entity_poly.pdbx_strand_id
1 'polypeptide(L)'
;TPEVAQKCKEAGIPILGDDWKSQMGATIVNRCLMKLFEDRGVKVTKAYQLNYAGNTDFINLVMRGETKHVTKHDAITSILKDKDVPIAPGFAFVDNQGDQKTAIISIEGQKFGGAPVKLLLKLDVEDSPDAGGVMIDAIRCCKLAKDRGIAGSIDAPSSYFFKHPPVQYTDDE
;
A
#
# COMPACT_ATOMS: atom_id res chain seq x y z
N THR A 1 -12.61 1.14 -9.81
CA THR A 1 -13.36 -0.12 -9.95
C THR A 1 -13.24 -0.66 -11.38
N PRO A 2 -13.35 -2.00 -11.61
CA PRO A 2 -13.28 -2.58 -12.97
C PRO A 2 -14.27 -1.95 -13.95
N GLU A 3 -15.47 -1.64 -13.48
CA GLU A 3 -16.51 -0.97 -14.29
C GLU A 3 -16.09 0.42 -14.77
N VAL A 4 -15.47 1.23 -13.91
CA VAL A 4 -14.96 2.55 -14.28
C VAL A 4 -13.80 2.42 -15.28
N ALA A 5 -12.88 1.49 -15.04
CA ALA A 5 -11.76 1.22 -15.94
C ALA A 5 -12.25 0.80 -17.34
N GLN A 6 -13.30 -0.02 -17.43
CA GLN A 6 -13.91 -0.40 -18.69
C GLN A 6 -14.53 0.78 -19.43
N LYS A 7 -15.30 1.62 -18.73
CA LYS A 7 -15.88 2.85 -19.33
C LYS A 7 -14.79 3.81 -19.81
N CYS A 8 -13.70 3.96 -19.06
CA CYS A 8 -12.56 4.78 -19.50
C CYS A 8 -11.91 4.20 -20.76
N LYS A 9 -11.75 2.87 -20.85
CA LYS A 9 -11.22 2.21 -22.03
C LYS A 9 -12.09 2.46 -23.26
N GLU A 10 -13.40 2.32 -23.14
CA GLU A 10 -14.36 2.60 -24.20
C GLU A 10 -14.36 4.07 -24.65
N ALA A 11 -14.13 4.99 -23.71
CA ALA A 11 -14.04 6.42 -23.98
C ALA A 11 -12.65 6.88 -24.50
N GLY A 12 -11.66 5.97 -24.62
CA GLY A 12 -10.31 6.33 -25.04
C GLY A 12 -9.51 7.11 -23.98
N ILE A 13 -9.83 6.94 -22.70
CA ILE A 13 -9.24 7.69 -21.58
C ILE A 13 -8.39 6.78 -20.73
N PRO A 14 -7.11 7.12 -20.43
CA PRO A 14 -6.32 6.39 -19.46
C PRO A 14 -6.83 6.64 -18.05
N ILE A 15 -6.72 5.62 -17.18
CA ILE A 15 -7.10 5.71 -15.78
C ILE A 15 -6.04 5.08 -14.89
N LEU A 16 -5.76 5.75 -13.79
CA LEU A 16 -5.04 5.25 -12.64
C LEU A 16 -5.94 5.42 -11.41
N GLY A 17 -5.86 4.53 -10.49
CA GLY A 17 -6.62 4.70 -9.26
C GLY A 17 -6.72 3.41 -8.47
N ASP A 18 -7.00 3.67 -7.34
CA ASP A 18 -7.78 3.54 -6.14
C ASP A 18 -7.09 4.21 -4.93
N ASP A 19 -6.56 3.46 -3.95
CA ASP A 19 -5.92 3.99 -2.74
C ASP A 19 -4.40 4.07 -2.93
N TRP A 20 -3.83 5.25 -2.68
CA TRP A 20 -2.42 5.57 -2.93
C TRP A 20 -1.46 4.78 -2.02
N LYS A 21 -0.34 4.36 -2.60
CA LYS A 21 0.88 4.11 -1.85
C LYS A 21 1.66 5.42 -1.78
N SER A 22 1.85 5.97 -0.60
CA SER A 22 2.66 7.18 -0.41
C SER A 22 4.13 6.92 -0.77
N GLN A 23 4.93 7.96 -0.99
CA GLN A 23 6.32 7.84 -1.42
C GLN A 23 7.18 7.00 -0.45
N MET A 24 7.06 7.29 0.84
CA MET A 24 7.74 6.56 1.92
C MET A 24 6.74 6.11 3.00
N GLY A 25 5.55 5.72 2.56
CA GLY A 25 4.46 5.35 3.46
C GLY A 25 4.61 3.96 4.06
N ALA A 26 3.81 3.70 5.09
CA ALA A 26 3.86 2.46 5.84
C ALA A 26 3.65 1.20 4.97
N THR A 27 2.86 1.28 3.91
CA THR A 27 2.65 0.14 2.99
C THR A 27 3.92 -0.21 2.24
N ILE A 28 4.65 0.79 1.72
CA ILE A 28 5.92 0.58 1.00
C ILE A 28 6.97 0.00 1.95
N VAL A 29 7.14 0.59 3.13
CA VAL A 29 8.08 0.09 4.13
C VAL A 29 7.75 -1.35 4.53
N ASN A 30 6.48 -1.66 4.76
CA ASN A 30 6.04 -3.02 5.11
C ASN A 30 6.32 -4.03 3.98
N ARG A 31 6.04 -3.68 2.71
CA ARG A 31 6.37 -4.50 1.54
C ARG A 31 7.87 -4.79 1.45
N CYS A 32 8.73 -3.78 1.62
CA CYS A 32 10.19 -3.95 1.64
C CYS A 32 10.64 -4.89 2.76
N LEU A 33 10.05 -4.77 3.95
CA LEU A 33 10.38 -5.64 5.08
C LEU A 33 9.90 -7.09 4.85
N MET A 34 8.71 -7.29 4.29
CA MET A 34 8.21 -8.62 3.92
C MET A 34 9.12 -9.27 2.87
N LYS A 35 9.51 -8.50 1.83
CA LYS A 35 10.48 -8.96 0.82
C LYS A 35 11.82 -9.36 1.46
N LEU A 36 12.33 -8.55 2.39
CA LEU A 36 13.56 -8.89 3.12
C LEU A 36 13.44 -10.23 3.85
N PHE A 37 12.32 -10.50 4.51
CA PHE A 37 12.10 -11.78 5.20
C PHE A 37 12.07 -12.94 4.19
N GLU A 38 11.33 -12.80 3.08
CA GLU A 38 11.27 -13.81 2.01
C GLU A 38 12.66 -14.08 1.40
N ASP A 39 13.39 -13.03 1.01
CA ASP A 39 14.71 -13.14 0.38
C ASP A 39 15.76 -13.77 1.30
N ARG A 40 15.58 -13.61 2.59
CA ARG A 40 16.47 -14.22 3.61
C ARG A 40 16.00 -15.60 4.07
N GLY A 41 14.93 -16.15 3.46
CA GLY A 41 14.38 -17.46 3.82
C GLY A 41 13.79 -17.51 5.24
N VAL A 42 13.32 -16.37 5.73
CA VAL A 42 12.63 -16.27 7.04
C VAL A 42 11.13 -16.46 6.80
N LYS A 43 10.57 -17.52 7.37
CA LYS A 43 9.13 -17.73 7.29
C LYS A 43 8.40 -16.72 8.18
N VAL A 44 7.63 -15.82 7.58
CA VAL A 44 6.74 -14.92 8.33
C VAL A 44 5.62 -15.74 8.96
N THR A 45 5.37 -15.54 10.26
CA THR A 45 4.33 -16.26 10.99
C THR A 45 3.14 -15.39 11.36
N LYS A 46 3.38 -14.11 11.60
CA LYS A 46 2.33 -13.09 11.77
C LYS A 46 2.90 -11.69 11.61
N ALA A 47 2.04 -10.74 11.29
CA ALA A 47 2.38 -9.33 11.28
C ALA A 47 1.19 -8.46 11.68
N TYR A 48 1.48 -7.24 12.14
CA TYR A 48 0.46 -6.20 12.23
C TYR A 48 1.05 -4.85 11.84
N GLN A 49 0.17 -3.97 11.39
CA GLN A 49 0.50 -2.58 11.10
C GLN A 49 -0.56 -1.68 11.73
N LEU A 50 -0.19 -0.91 12.73
CA LEU A 50 -1.05 0.11 13.32
C LEU A 50 -0.66 1.48 12.79
N ASN A 51 -1.63 2.22 12.25
CA ASN A 51 -1.43 3.59 11.79
C ASN A 51 -2.34 4.52 12.58
N TYR A 52 -1.83 5.71 12.95
CA TYR A 52 -2.64 6.76 13.52
C TYR A 52 -2.20 8.13 13.02
N ALA A 53 -3.15 9.03 12.85
CA ALA A 53 -2.99 10.43 12.52
C ALA A 53 -4.23 11.22 12.94
N GLY A 54 -4.17 12.56 12.85
CA GLY A 54 -5.28 13.44 13.19
C GLY A 54 -5.91 14.15 11.99
N ASN A 55 -5.65 13.69 10.76
CA ASN A 55 -6.22 14.29 9.56
C ASN A 55 -7.57 13.67 9.17
N THR A 56 -8.23 14.27 8.19
CA THR A 56 -9.57 13.88 7.73
C THR A 56 -9.63 12.45 7.16
N ASP A 57 -8.54 11.95 6.55
CA ASP A 57 -8.48 10.57 6.06
C ASP A 57 -8.63 9.58 7.20
N PHE A 58 -8.00 9.84 8.35
CA PHE A 58 -8.10 8.98 9.53
C PHE A 58 -9.46 9.04 10.21
N ILE A 59 -10.17 10.16 10.18
CA ILE A 59 -11.59 10.22 10.59
C ILE A 59 -12.41 9.29 9.70
N ASN A 60 -12.25 9.39 8.37
CA ASN A 60 -12.94 8.52 7.43
C ASN A 60 -12.57 7.04 7.59
N LEU A 61 -11.30 6.73 7.91
CA LEU A 61 -10.86 5.37 8.17
C LEU A 61 -11.56 4.74 9.38
N VAL A 62 -11.70 5.48 10.47
CA VAL A 62 -12.38 5.01 11.67
C VAL A 62 -13.88 4.84 11.43
N MET A 63 -14.49 5.75 10.65
CA MET A 63 -15.93 5.72 10.38
C MET A 63 -16.35 4.72 9.28
N ARG A 64 -15.45 4.39 8.32
CA ARG A 64 -15.77 3.62 7.11
C ARG A 64 -14.70 2.56 6.78
N GLY A 65 -13.97 2.06 7.77
CA GLY A 65 -12.71 1.35 7.62
C GLY A 65 -12.72 -0.03 6.96
N GLU A 66 -13.88 -0.66 6.78
CA GLU A 66 -13.94 -2.06 6.29
C GLU A 66 -13.23 -2.25 4.94
N THR A 67 -13.42 -1.35 4.00
CA THR A 67 -12.80 -1.46 2.66
C THR A 67 -11.29 -1.31 2.67
N LYS A 68 -10.74 -0.41 3.50
CA LYS A 68 -9.28 -0.18 3.58
C LYS A 68 -8.52 -1.29 4.32
N HIS A 69 -9.18 -2.10 5.13
CA HIS A 69 -8.57 -3.30 5.72
C HIS A 69 -8.19 -4.31 4.64
N VAL A 70 -9.09 -4.57 3.69
CA VAL A 70 -8.87 -5.50 2.58
C VAL A 70 -7.72 -5.02 1.68
N THR A 71 -7.77 -3.78 1.20
CA THR A 71 -6.77 -3.26 0.25
C THR A 71 -5.35 -3.23 0.84
N LYS A 72 -5.19 -2.91 2.12
CA LYS A 72 -3.88 -2.96 2.79
C LYS A 72 -3.39 -4.39 3.01
N HIS A 73 -4.26 -5.29 3.42
CA HIS A 73 -3.93 -6.70 3.56
C HIS A 73 -3.38 -7.26 2.24
N ASP A 74 -4.11 -7.08 1.14
CA ASP A 74 -3.74 -7.58 -0.18
C ASP A 74 -2.42 -6.98 -0.68
N ALA A 75 -2.20 -5.69 -0.49
CA ALA A 75 -0.95 -5.03 -0.88
C ALA A 75 0.27 -5.60 -0.15
N ILE A 76 0.14 -5.96 1.13
CA ILE A 76 1.24 -6.49 1.93
C ILE A 76 1.45 -7.98 1.64
N THR A 77 0.39 -8.77 1.60
CA THR A 77 0.47 -10.22 1.34
C THR A 77 0.91 -10.55 -0.07
N SER A 78 0.75 -9.63 -1.03
CA SER A 78 1.17 -9.85 -2.43
C SER A 78 2.65 -10.21 -2.58
N ILE A 79 3.50 -9.76 -1.65
CA ILE A 79 4.95 -10.04 -1.62
C ILE A 79 5.27 -11.43 -1.07
N LEU A 80 4.44 -11.97 -0.17
CA LEU A 80 4.69 -13.24 0.50
C LEU A 80 4.33 -14.44 -0.39
N LYS A 81 5.10 -15.52 -0.29
CA LYS A 81 4.78 -16.82 -0.89
C LYS A 81 3.59 -17.47 -0.20
N ASP A 82 3.57 -17.42 1.12
CA ASP A 82 2.44 -17.88 1.95
C ASP A 82 1.43 -16.73 2.10
N LYS A 83 0.29 -16.83 1.45
CA LYS A 83 -0.76 -15.81 1.47
C LYS A 83 -1.67 -15.90 2.70
N ASP A 84 -1.59 -16.99 3.45
CA ASP A 84 -2.45 -17.26 4.61
C ASP A 84 -1.85 -16.71 5.92
N VAL A 85 -0.74 -15.98 5.85
CA VAL A 85 -0.12 -15.35 7.02
C VAL A 85 -1.09 -14.33 7.62
N PRO A 86 -1.41 -14.42 8.93
CA PRO A 86 -2.28 -13.46 9.58
C PRO A 86 -1.62 -12.07 9.64
N ILE A 87 -2.13 -11.14 8.86
CA ILE A 87 -1.71 -9.74 8.83
C ILE A 87 -2.89 -8.87 9.27
N ALA A 88 -2.72 -8.14 10.37
CA ALA A 88 -3.75 -7.30 10.94
C ALA A 88 -3.44 -5.81 10.72
N PRO A 89 -4.12 -5.09 9.81
CA PRO A 89 -4.06 -3.65 9.74
C PRO A 89 -4.96 -3.02 10.82
N GLY A 90 -4.42 -2.04 11.55
CA GLY A 90 -5.15 -1.26 12.53
C GLY A 90 -5.06 0.24 12.25
N PHE A 91 -6.10 0.98 12.66
CA PHE A 91 -6.17 2.43 12.51
C PHE A 91 -6.69 3.10 13.77
N ALA A 92 -6.16 4.28 14.09
CA ALA A 92 -6.70 5.14 15.14
C ALA A 92 -6.67 6.61 14.68
N PHE A 93 -7.71 7.35 15.03
CA PHE A 93 -7.72 8.80 14.90
C PHE A 93 -7.24 9.43 16.21
N VAL A 94 -6.27 10.34 16.10
CA VAL A 94 -5.69 11.07 17.23
C VAL A 94 -5.62 12.55 16.86
N ASP A 95 -6.62 13.32 17.27
CA ASP A 95 -6.88 14.70 16.83
C ASP A 95 -5.63 15.62 16.89
N ASN A 96 -4.89 15.57 18.00
CA ASN A 96 -3.73 16.44 18.19
C ASN A 96 -2.47 16.05 17.38
N GLN A 97 -2.53 14.98 16.59
CA GLN A 97 -1.45 14.62 15.64
C GLN A 97 -1.54 15.44 14.35
N GLY A 98 -2.71 15.99 14.01
CA GLY A 98 -2.89 16.68 12.73
C GLY A 98 -2.53 15.79 11.54
N ASP A 99 -1.72 16.30 10.62
CA ASP A 99 -1.28 15.58 9.43
C ASP A 99 -0.07 14.65 9.67
N GLN A 100 0.52 14.69 10.87
CA GLN A 100 1.59 13.77 11.23
C GLN A 100 1.04 12.37 11.44
N LYS A 101 1.50 11.44 10.62
CA LYS A 101 1.10 10.03 10.66
C LYS A 101 2.21 9.20 11.27
N THR A 102 1.85 8.39 12.26
CA THR A 102 2.71 7.33 12.78
C THR A 102 2.24 5.97 12.33
N ALA A 103 3.17 5.14 11.89
CA ALA A 103 2.95 3.73 11.63
C ALA A 103 3.84 2.87 12.54
N ILE A 104 3.24 1.89 13.19
CA ILE A 104 3.94 0.85 13.95
C ILE A 104 3.77 -0.46 13.17
N ILE A 105 4.90 -1.03 12.72
CA ILE A 105 4.94 -2.27 11.95
C ILE A 105 5.65 -3.32 12.79
N SER A 106 4.98 -4.44 13.04
CA SER A 106 5.56 -5.60 13.73
C SER A 106 5.47 -6.82 12.84
N ILE A 107 6.60 -7.48 12.63
CA ILE A 107 6.71 -8.71 11.84
C ILE A 107 7.40 -9.76 12.70
N GLU A 108 6.77 -10.92 12.84
CA GLU A 108 7.33 -12.07 13.53
C GLU A 108 7.53 -13.21 12.54
N GLY A 109 8.62 -13.94 12.71
CA GLY A 109 8.95 -15.03 11.81
C GLY A 109 9.86 -16.08 12.46
N GLN A 110 10.16 -17.11 11.68
CA GLN A 110 11.05 -18.20 12.06
C GLN A 110 12.19 -18.31 11.06
N LYS A 111 13.40 -18.34 11.58
CA LYS A 111 14.65 -18.60 10.87
C LYS A 111 14.98 -20.10 10.87
N PHE A 112 16.20 -20.43 10.38
CA PHE A 112 16.74 -21.78 10.41
C PHE A 112 16.60 -22.42 11.81
N GLY A 113 16.21 -23.68 11.84
CA GLY A 113 15.98 -24.44 13.07
C GLY A 113 14.77 -23.99 13.90
N GLY A 114 13.86 -23.20 13.33
CA GLY A 114 12.69 -22.66 14.04
C GLY A 114 13.00 -21.49 14.97
N ALA A 115 14.22 -20.96 14.93
CA ALA A 115 14.62 -19.84 15.80
C ALA A 115 13.75 -18.59 15.52
N PRO A 116 13.13 -17.97 16.54
CA PRO A 116 12.25 -16.84 16.34
C PRO A 116 13.01 -15.58 15.94
N VAL A 117 12.35 -14.71 15.20
CA VAL A 117 12.76 -13.34 14.95
C VAL A 117 11.55 -12.43 15.07
N LYS A 118 11.75 -11.27 15.65
CA LYS A 118 10.76 -10.20 15.70
C LYS A 118 11.40 -8.89 15.29
N LEU A 119 10.74 -8.20 14.37
CA LEU A 119 11.08 -6.85 13.96
C LEU A 119 9.94 -5.92 14.39
N LEU A 120 10.30 -4.82 15.00
CA LEU A 120 9.39 -3.72 15.32
C LEU A 120 9.97 -2.43 14.76
N LEU A 121 9.18 -1.75 13.95
CA LEU A 121 9.54 -0.48 13.32
C LEU A 121 8.47 0.56 13.63
N LYS A 122 8.92 1.77 13.96
CA LYS A 122 8.10 2.98 14.02
C LYS A 122 8.51 3.89 12.89
N LEU A 123 7.53 4.39 12.12
CA LEU A 123 7.70 5.35 11.05
C LEU A 123 6.82 6.56 11.34
N ASP A 124 7.41 7.75 11.34
CA ASP A 124 6.69 9.01 11.44
C ASP A 124 6.88 9.80 10.13
N VAL A 125 5.79 10.23 9.52
CA VAL A 125 5.78 11.01 8.26
C VAL A 125 4.69 12.08 8.29
N GLU A 126 4.86 13.15 7.51
CA GLU A 126 3.76 14.04 7.16
C GLU A 126 2.96 13.40 6.01
N ASP A 127 1.71 13.03 6.27
CA ASP A 127 0.89 12.17 5.39
C ASP A 127 0.59 12.82 4.03
N SER A 128 0.21 14.10 4.04
CA SER A 128 -0.18 14.81 2.82
C SER A 128 1.00 15.08 1.89
N PRO A 129 2.17 15.58 2.32
CA PRO A 129 3.35 15.72 1.46
C PRO A 129 3.86 14.38 0.93
N ASP A 130 3.83 13.31 1.75
CA ASP A 130 4.25 11.96 1.37
C ASP A 130 3.39 11.38 0.23
N ALA A 131 2.10 11.72 0.20
CA ALA A 131 1.20 11.38 -0.90
C ALA A 131 1.36 12.30 -2.11
N GLY A 132 1.62 13.59 -1.88
CA GLY A 132 1.66 14.61 -2.94
C GLY A 132 2.71 14.35 -4.02
N GLY A 133 3.90 13.92 -3.62
CA GLY A 133 4.99 13.59 -4.56
C GLY A 133 4.60 12.46 -5.51
N VAL A 134 4.04 11.39 -4.98
CA VAL A 134 3.57 10.23 -5.77
C VAL A 134 2.42 10.63 -6.70
N MET A 135 1.52 11.49 -6.23
CA MET A 135 0.38 11.97 -7.04
C MET A 135 0.85 12.72 -8.28
N ILE A 136 1.88 13.55 -8.17
CA ILE A 136 2.47 14.27 -9.33
C ILE A 136 2.97 13.27 -10.38
N ASP A 137 3.69 12.24 -9.99
CA ASP A 137 4.22 11.23 -10.91
C ASP A 137 3.11 10.39 -11.53
N ALA A 138 2.09 10.03 -10.78
CA ALA A 138 0.92 9.32 -11.32
C ALA A 138 0.18 10.19 -12.38
N ILE A 139 0.00 11.48 -12.12
CA ILE A 139 -0.60 12.41 -13.10
C ILE A 139 0.26 12.49 -14.37
N ARG A 140 1.58 12.55 -14.25
CA ARG A 140 2.52 12.55 -15.38
C ARG A 140 2.42 11.26 -16.20
N CYS A 141 2.35 10.10 -15.54
CA CYS A 141 2.15 8.80 -16.20
C CYS A 141 0.82 8.76 -16.95
N CYS A 142 -0.25 9.24 -16.34
CA CYS A 142 -1.58 9.30 -16.94
C CYS A 142 -1.58 10.25 -18.18
N LYS A 143 -0.94 11.40 -18.08
CA LYS A 143 -0.78 12.34 -19.20
C LYS A 143 0.01 11.71 -20.35
N LEU A 144 1.12 11.05 -20.05
CA LEU A 144 1.95 10.37 -21.06
C LEU A 144 1.17 9.25 -21.76
N ALA A 145 0.39 8.47 -21.01
CA ALA A 145 -0.47 7.44 -21.58
C ALA A 145 -1.52 8.04 -22.53
N LYS A 146 -2.14 9.14 -22.12
CA LYS A 146 -3.10 9.88 -22.97
C LYS A 146 -2.44 10.34 -24.27
N ASP A 147 -1.24 10.93 -24.20
CA ASP A 147 -0.53 11.42 -25.38
C ASP A 147 -0.11 10.28 -26.35
N ARG A 148 0.04 9.07 -25.83
CA ARG A 148 0.34 7.85 -26.59
C ARG A 148 -0.91 7.08 -27.05
N GLY A 149 -2.10 7.60 -26.80
CA GLY A 149 -3.36 6.93 -27.16
C GLY A 149 -3.66 5.65 -26.37
N ILE A 150 -3.02 5.46 -25.21
CA ILE A 150 -3.31 4.34 -24.31
C ILE A 150 -4.57 4.66 -23.51
N ALA A 151 -5.50 3.71 -23.42
CA ALA A 151 -6.78 3.87 -22.76
C ALA A 151 -7.07 2.74 -21.78
N GLY A 152 -7.91 3.02 -20.77
CA GLY A 152 -8.24 2.09 -19.69
C GLY A 152 -7.16 2.10 -18.60
N SER A 153 -7.09 1.03 -17.81
CA SER A 153 -6.11 0.88 -16.74
C SER A 153 -4.69 0.77 -17.31
N ILE A 154 -3.76 1.48 -16.68
CA ILE A 154 -2.33 1.44 -17.02
C ILE A 154 -1.63 0.60 -15.97
N ASP A 155 -1.34 -0.67 -16.28
CA ASP A 155 -0.99 -1.70 -15.29
C ASP A 155 0.28 -1.37 -14.47
N ALA A 156 1.42 -1.06 -15.11
CA ALA A 156 2.66 -0.81 -14.39
C ALA A 156 2.56 0.40 -13.43
N PRO A 157 2.13 1.61 -13.86
CA PRO A 157 1.91 2.72 -12.95
C PRO A 157 0.84 2.42 -11.89
N SER A 158 -0.23 1.69 -12.25
CA SER A 158 -1.26 1.31 -11.27
C SER A 158 -0.68 0.42 -10.18
N SER A 159 0.14 -0.57 -10.54
CA SER A 159 0.80 -1.44 -9.57
C SER A 159 1.79 -0.68 -8.69
N TYR A 160 2.55 0.26 -9.26
CA TYR A 160 3.55 1.02 -8.50
C TYR A 160 2.90 2.01 -7.53
N PHE A 161 1.88 2.76 -7.96
CA PHE A 161 1.31 3.87 -7.18
C PHE A 161 0.13 3.48 -6.30
N PHE A 162 -0.58 2.39 -6.56
CA PHE A 162 -1.84 2.06 -5.87
C PHE A 162 -1.80 0.72 -5.14
N LYS A 163 -2.63 0.58 -4.09
CA LYS A 163 -2.62 -0.59 -3.21
C LYS A 163 -3.34 -1.79 -3.79
N HIS A 164 -4.37 -1.55 -4.63
CA HIS A 164 -5.20 -2.60 -5.21
C HIS A 164 -5.37 -2.42 -6.74
N PRO A 165 -4.27 -2.52 -7.51
CA PRO A 165 -4.31 -2.39 -8.96
C PRO A 165 -4.94 -3.64 -9.61
N PRO A 166 -5.39 -3.53 -10.88
CA PRO A 166 -5.89 -4.71 -11.63
C PRO A 166 -4.86 -5.82 -11.77
N VAL A 167 -3.59 -5.45 -11.93
CA VAL A 167 -2.44 -6.38 -11.97
C VAL A 167 -1.47 -5.94 -10.88
N GLN A 168 -1.12 -6.85 -9.98
CA GLN A 168 -0.20 -6.59 -8.88
C GLN A 168 1.18 -7.12 -9.24
N TYR A 169 2.14 -6.22 -9.44
CA TYR A 169 3.56 -6.55 -9.60
C TYR A 169 4.33 -6.44 -8.29
N THR A 170 5.50 -7.04 -8.24
CA THR A 170 6.49 -6.72 -7.20
C THR A 170 7.09 -5.33 -7.48
N ASP A 171 7.77 -4.74 -6.49
CA ASP A 171 8.35 -3.40 -6.66
C ASP A 171 9.60 -3.42 -7.57
N ASP A 172 10.13 -4.61 -7.88
CA ASP A 172 11.29 -4.85 -8.78
C ASP A 172 10.87 -5.04 -10.26
N GLU A 173 9.61 -5.36 -10.52
CA GLU A 173 9.03 -5.52 -11.87
C GLU A 173 8.55 -4.18 -12.43
#